data_2f5d62f7a9c5c62cdbef15a04c24fedf
#
_entry.id   2f5d62f7a9c5c62cdbef15a04c24fedf
#
_cell.length_a   1.000
_cell.length_b   1.000
_cell.length_c   1.000
_cell.angle_alpha   90.00
_cell.angle_beta   90.00
_cell.angle_gamma   90.00
#
_symmetry.space_group_name_H-M   'P 1'
#
loop_
_entity.id
_entity.type
_entity.pdbx_description
1 polymer ?
#
loop_
_entity_poly.entity_id
_entity_poly.type
_entity_poly.pdbx_seq_one_letter_code
_entity_poly.pdbx_strand_id
1 'polypeptide(L)'
;MNNTNTKNSPENAKYMTMLCYTDRKPLGVVKDNPRTKVLSPVLVAKDPEWKPDFHPGGFSAYCANQISQTWLYDGIDEEVQIRVYKTKRGWSMKFHQFVEDCAVHFYDYNF
;
A
#
# COMPACT_ATOMS: atom_id res chain seq x y z
N MET A 1 10.53 -4.87 -10.13
CA MET A 1 9.41 -5.80 -10.20
C MET A 1 8.24 -5.27 -9.40
N ASN A 2 7.07 -5.20 -10.01
CA ASN A 2 5.87 -4.71 -9.35
C ASN A 2 5.24 -5.79 -8.48
N ASN A 3 5.11 -5.51 -7.19
CA ASN A 3 4.43 -6.38 -6.25
C ASN A 3 3.01 -5.88 -5.94
N THR A 4 2.37 -5.25 -6.92
CA THR A 4 1.04 -4.70 -6.75
C THR A 4 0.04 -5.80 -6.46
N ASN A 5 -0.70 -5.66 -5.36
CA ASN A 5 -1.78 -6.56 -4.99
C ASN A 5 -3.15 -5.87 -4.94
N THR A 6 -3.21 -4.61 -5.39
CA THR A 6 -4.45 -3.85 -5.49
C THR A 6 -4.97 -3.99 -6.92
N LYS A 7 -6.10 -4.69 -7.07
CA LYS A 7 -6.70 -5.00 -8.37
C LYS A 7 -7.58 -3.87 -8.88
N ASN A 8 -7.79 -3.83 -10.18
CA ASN A 8 -8.71 -2.92 -10.86
C ASN A 8 -8.36 -1.44 -10.74
N SER A 9 -7.08 -1.13 -10.50
CA SER A 9 -6.62 0.24 -10.54
C SER A 9 -6.54 0.74 -11.98
N PRO A 10 -6.76 2.06 -12.23
CA PRO A 10 -6.68 2.61 -13.58
C PRO A 10 -5.31 2.37 -14.23
N GLU A 11 -5.32 2.09 -15.53
CA GLU A 11 -4.10 2.01 -16.32
C GLU A 11 -3.46 3.40 -16.42
N ASN A 12 -2.15 3.43 -16.62
CA ASN A 12 -1.37 4.66 -16.78
C ASN A 12 -1.30 5.56 -15.53
N ALA A 13 -1.92 5.17 -14.44
CA ALA A 13 -1.77 5.88 -13.17
C ALA A 13 -0.47 5.45 -12.49
N LYS A 14 0.16 6.38 -11.77
CA LYS A 14 1.37 6.09 -11.01
C LYS A 14 1.03 5.96 -9.53
N TYR A 15 1.66 5.00 -8.90
CA TYR A 15 1.44 4.71 -7.48
C TYR A 15 2.76 4.57 -6.74
N MET A 16 2.70 4.82 -5.45
CA MET A 16 3.78 4.52 -4.51
C MET A 16 3.19 3.79 -3.31
N THR A 17 4.00 3.01 -2.64
CA THR A 17 3.57 2.29 -1.44
C THR A 17 4.34 2.81 -0.24
N MET A 18 3.60 3.26 0.78
CA MET A 18 4.17 3.69 2.05
C MET A 18 4.48 2.47 2.90
N LEU A 19 5.73 2.39 3.39
CA LEU A 19 6.15 1.33 4.29
C LEU A 19 5.84 1.74 5.72
N CYS A 20 4.85 1.11 6.32
CA CYS A 20 4.55 1.23 7.73
C CYS A 20 5.27 0.12 8.49
N TYR A 21 5.19 0.09 9.80
CA TYR A 21 5.94 -0.88 10.60
C TYR A 21 5.78 -2.32 10.09
N THR A 22 4.56 -2.81 10.04
CA THR A 22 4.26 -4.15 9.50
C THR A 22 3.24 -4.10 8.35
N ASP A 23 2.59 -2.96 8.16
CA ASP A 23 1.60 -2.76 7.11
C ASP A 23 2.21 -2.07 5.89
N ARG A 24 1.49 -2.10 4.78
CA ARG A 24 1.81 -1.37 3.55
C ARG A 24 0.57 -0.65 3.09
N LYS A 25 0.73 0.60 2.64
CA LYS A 25 -0.40 1.43 2.19
C LYS A 25 -0.11 2.03 0.82
N PRO A 26 -0.98 1.81 -0.16
CA PRO A 26 -0.81 2.37 -1.50
C PRO A 26 -1.27 3.82 -1.56
N LEU A 27 -0.56 4.63 -2.35
CA LEU A 27 -0.92 6.02 -2.59
C LEU A 27 -0.79 6.31 -4.09
N GLY A 28 -1.70 7.14 -4.61
CA GLY A 28 -1.61 7.61 -5.97
C GLY A 28 -0.74 8.85 -6.07
N VAL A 29 0.02 8.97 -7.15
CA VAL A 29 0.86 10.13 -7.40
C VAL A 29 0.00 11.22 -8.04
N VAL A 30 -0.23 12.31 -7.32
CA VAL A 30 -1.03 13.46 -7.79
C VAL A 30 -0.17 14.46 -8.54
N LYS A 31 1.02 14.74 -8.01
CA LYS A 31 2.02 15.60 -8.66
C LYS A 31 3.35 14.89 -8.66
N ASP A 32 4.01 14.89 -9.81
CA ASP A 32 5.23 14.12 -10.03
C ASP A 32 6.35 15.04 -10.48
N ASN A 33 7.28 15.32 -9.58
CA ASN A 33 8.49 16.09 -9.85
C ASN A 33 9.72 15.26 -9.51
N PRO A 34 10.89 15.58 -10.12
CA PRO A 34 12.08 14.74 -9.90
C PRO A 34 12.53 14.64 -8.45
N ARG A 35 12.27 15.65 -7.62
CA ARG A 35 12.75 15.69 -6.23
C ARG A 35 11.64 15.65 -5.20
N THR A 36 10.41 15.93 -5.61
CA THR A 36 9.25 15.92 -4.72
C THR A 36 8.07 15.34 -5.44
N LYS A 37 7.23 14.62 -4.70
CA LYS A 37 5.94 14.13 -5.22
C LYS A 37 4.86 14.42 -4.19
N VAL A 38 3.65 14.67 -4.68
CA VAL A 38 2.47 14.78 -3.83
C VAL A 38 1.63 13.53 -4.04
N LEU A 39 1.28 12.88 -2.95
CA LEU A 39 0.57 11.61 -2.97
C LEU A 39 -0.77 11.74 -2.25
N SER A 40 -1.76 10.97 -2.70
CA SER A 40 -3.04 10.83 -2.02
C SER A 40 -3.33 9.36 -1.77
N PRO A 41 -3.93 9.03 -0.61
CA PRO A 41 -4.19 7.62 -0.30
C PRO A 41 -5.10 6.94 -1.31
N VAL A 42 -4.78 5.70 -1.66
CA VAL A 42 -5.67 4.84 -2.42
C VAL A 42 -6.64 4.19 -1.44
N LEU A 43 -7.92 4.30 -1.73
CA LEU A 43 -8.95 3.60 -0.98
C LEU A 43 -9.03 2.17 -1.51
N VAL A 44 -9.06 1.21 -0.61
CA VAL A 44 -9.14 -0.20 -0.98
C VAL A 44 -10.35 -0.85 -0.35
N ALA A 45 -10.90 -1.84 -1.07
CA ALA A 45 -12.00 -2.66 -0.59
C ALA A 45 -11.54 -4.12 -0.50
N LYS A 46 -12.24 -4.90 0.29
CA LYS A 46 -11.95 -6.33 0.43
C LYS A 46 -12.18 -7.04 -0.90
N ASP A 47 -11.21 -7.86 -1.29
CA ASP A 47 -11.34 -8.73 -2.46
C ASP A 47 -12.09 -9.99 -2.05
N PRO A 48 -13.30 -10.26 -2.61
CA PRO A 48 -14.06 -11.46 -2.24
C PRO A 48 -13.37 -12.76 -2.65
N GLU A 49 -12.40 -12.70 -3.57
CA GLU A 49 -11.63 -13.87 -3.98
C GLU A 49 -10.54 -14.25 -2.99
N TRP A 50 -10.23 -13.36 -2.04
CA TRP A 50 -9.24 -13.66 -1.00
C TRP A 50 -9.92 -13.61 0.36
N LYS A 51 -9.65 -14.64 1.18
CA LYS A 51 -10.16 -14.70 2.56
C LYS A 51 -9.02 -15.09 3.49
N PRO A 52 -8.94 -14.48 4.69
CA PRO A 52 -7.93 -14.89 5.65
C PRO A 52 -8.18 -16.31 6.14
N ASP A 53 -7.09 -17.08 6.23
CA ASP A 53 -7.12 -18.47 6.70
C ASP A 53 -6.55 -18.50 8.11
N PHE A 54 -7.43 -18.48 9.11
CA PHE A 54 -7.03 -18.44 10.50
C PHE A 54 -6.88 -19.86 11.08
N HIS A 55 -5.78 -20.06 11.78
CA HIS A 55 -5.49 -21.32 12.49
C HIS A 55 -5.29 -21.04 13.97
N PRO A 56 -5.65 -21.97 14.86
CA PRO A 56 -5.34 -21.81 16.26
C PRO A 56 -3.82 -21.74 16.47
N GLY A 57 -3.37 -20.77 17.27
CA GLY A 57 -1.95 -20.61 17.55
C GLY A 57 -1.74 -20.07 18.95
N GLY A 58 -1.41 -20.93 19.92
CA GLY A 58 -1.19 -20.48 21.29
C GLY A 58 -2.42 -19.84 21.90
N PHE A 59 -2.31 -18.55 22.25
CA PHE A 59 -3.40 -17.79 22.88
C PHE A 59 -4.40 -17.23 21.89
N SER A 60 -4.06 -17.20 20.61
CA SER A 60 -4.93 -16.60 19.59
C SER A 60 -4.73 -17.31 18.26
N ALA A 61 -5.67 -17.07 17.34
CA ALA A 61 -5.54 -17.56 15.98
C ALA A 61 -4.49 -16.76 15.22
N TYR A 62 -3.86 -17.36 14.23
CA TYR A 62 -2.98 -16.66 13.31
C TYR A 62 -3.49 -16.86 11.88
N CYS A 63 -3.17 -15.87 11.02
CA CYS A 63 -3.53 -15.93 9.62
C CYS A 63 -2.39 -16.57 8.83
N ALA A 64 -2.65 -17.77 8.28
CA ALA A 64 -1.61 -18.55 7.59
C ALA A 64 -1.31 -18.05 6.17
N ASN A 65 -2.25 -17.35 5.52
CA ASN A 65 -2.14 -16.95 4.13
C ASN A 65 -2.06 -15.43 3.94
N GLN A 66 -1.65 -14.66 4.96
CA GLN A 66 -1.68 -13.20 4.83
C GLN A 66 -0.78 -12.66 3.72
N ILE A 67 0.28 -13.37 3.34
CA ILE A 67 1.19 -12.92 2.27
C ILE A 67 0.51 -12.87 0.91
N SER A 68 -0.49 -13.73 0.69
CA SER A 68 -1.22 -13.80 -0.57
C SER A 68 -2.40 -12.85 -0.68
N GLN A 69 -2.59 -11.97 0.32
CA GLN A 69 -3.75 -11.09 0.33
C GLN A 69 -3.82 -10.18 -0.89
N THR A 70 -5.04 -9.97 -1.39
CA THR A 70 -5.33 -9.08 -2.50
C THR A 70 -6.46 -8.14 -2.10
N TRP A 71 -6.48 -6.96 -2.74
CA TRP A 71 -7.42 -5.90 -2.43
C TRP A 71 -7.96 -5.29 -3.72
N LEU A 72 -9.10 -4.62 -3.65
CA LEU A 72 -9.70 -3.95 -4.80
C LEU A 72 -9.50 -2.44 -4.68
N TYR A 73 -9.10 -1.82 -5.77
CA TYR A 73 -9.01 -0.36 -5.88
C TYR A 73 -10.40 0.24 -5.76
N ASP A 74 -10.56 1.24 -4.89
CA ASP A 74 -11.84 1.90 -4.63
C ASP A 74 -11.71 3.42 -4.66
N GLY A 75 -10.84 3.93 -5.51
CA GLY A 75 -10.65 5.37 -5.68
C GLY A 75 -9.46 5.93 -4.91
N ILE A 76 -9.33 7.25 -4.96
CA ILE A 76 -8.26 7.98 -4.28
C ILE A 76 -8.90 9.08 -3.43
N ASP A 77 -8.44 9.21 -2.19
CA ASP A 77 -8.87 10.29 -1.30
C ASP A 77 -8.02 11.53 -1.57
N GLU A 78 -8.46 12.36 -2.51
CA GLU A 78 -7.72 13.56 -2.93
C GLU A 78 -7.75 14.68 -1.88
N GLU A 79 -8.60 14.58 -0.86
CA GLU A 79 -8.61 15.55 0.25
C GLU A 79 -7.39 15.40 1.14
N VAL A 80 -6.78 14.22 1.15
CA VAL A 80 -5.56 13.96 1.90
C VAL A 80 -4.38 13.99 0.93
N GLN A 81 -3.42 14.89 1.18
CA GLN A 81 -2.22 15.00 0.36
C GLN A 81 -0.98 14.93 1.22
N ILE A 82 -0.03 14.13 0.79
CA ILE A 82 1.23 13.92 1.47
C ILE A 82 2.36 14.25 0.51
N ARG A 83 3.29 15.10 0.93
CA ARG A 83 4.46 15.42 0.14
C ARG A 83 5.64 14.56 0.57
N VAL A 84 6.26 13.90 -0.42
CA VAL A 84 7.44 13.08 -0.20
C VAL A 84 8.63 13.68 -0.94
N TYR A 85 9.83 13.39 -0.45
CA TYR A 85 11.07 13.98 -0.94
C TYR A 85 12.04 12.89 -1.36
N LYS A 86 12.76 13.15 -2.45
CA LYS A 86 13.83 12.26 -2.90
C LYS A 86 15.05 12.45 -2.00
N THR A 87 15.53 11.36 -1.44
CA THR A 87 16.75 11.33 -0.62
C THR A 87 17.72 10.30 -1.18
N LYS A 88 18.91 10.20 -0.61
CA LYS A 88 19.89 9.17 -0.99
C LYS A 88 19.35 7.75 -0.75
N ARG A 89 18.38 7.61 0.15
CA ARG A 89 17.77 6.31 0.49
C ARG A 89 16.45 6.06 -0.27
N GLY A 90 16.08 6.94 -1.21
CA GLY A 90 14.85 6.87 -1.94
C GLY A 90 13.85 7.93 -1.49
N TRP A 91 12.56 7.65 -1.66
CA TRP A 91 11.50 8.61 -1.33
C TRP A 91 11.11 8.46 0.14
N SER A 92 10.99 9.59 0.83
CA SER A 92 10.64 9.57 2.25
C SER A 92 9.86 10.81 2.69
N MET A 93 9.15 10.67 3.79
CA MET A 93 8.49 11.75 4.51
C MET A 93 8.54 11.41 6.00
N LYS A 94 9.26 12.23 6.79
CA LYS A 94 9.51 11.99 8.22
C LYS A 94 10.14 10.60 8.42
N PHE A 95 9.45 9.69 9.11
CA PHE A 95 9.97 8.37 9.45
C PHE A 95 9.51 7.29 8.47
N HIS A 96 8.76 7.66 7.42
CA HIS A 96 8.23 6.69 6.47
C HIS A 96 9.00 6.71 5.18
N GLN A 97 9.23 5.54 4.62
CA GLN A 97 9.79 5.38 3.29
C GLN A 97 8.71 4.91 2.32
N PHE A 98 8.91 5.21 1.04
CA PHE A 98 7.95 4.92 -0.01
C PHE A 98 8.65 4.19 -1.14
N VAL A 99 7.98 3.16 -1.67
CA VAL A 99 8.47 2.38 -2.81
C VAL A 99 7.71 2.81 -4.05
N GLU A 100 8.47 3.13 -5.12
CA GLU A 100 7.87 3.56 -6.38
C GLU A 100 7.25 2.41 -7.18
N ASP A 101 6.33 2.79 -8.07
CA ASP A 101 5.80 1.94 -9.13
C ASP A 101 5.06 0.71 -8.65
N CYS A 102 4.45 0.79 -7.46
CA CYS A 102 3.60 -0.31 -6.97
C CYS A 102 2.47 0.23 -6.09
N ALA A 103 1.37 -0.48 -6.09
CA ALA A 103 0.23 -0.21 -5.21
C ALA A 103 -0.01 -1.46 -4.36
N VAL A 104 0.61 -1.49 -3.18
CA VAL A 104 0.50 -2.62 -2.26
C VAL A 104 -0.25 -2.19 -1.01
N HIS A 105 -1.36 -2.85 -0.75
CA HIS A 105 -2.05 -2.77 0.53
C HIS A 105 -1.80 -4.06 1.29
N PHE A 106 -1.20 -3.96 2.47
CA PHE A 106 -0.92 -5.11 3.30
C PHE A 106 -1.35 -4.81 4.72
N TYR A 107 -2.28 -5.60 5.23
CA TYR A 107 -2.72 -5.60 6.62
C TYR A 107 -2.09 -6.78 7.33
N ASP A 108 -1.37 -6.52 8.41
CA ASP A 108 -0.74 -7.59 9.17
C ASP A 108 -1.74 -8.18 10.16
N TYR A 109 -2.34 -9.29 9.77
CA TYR A 109 -3.33 -10.00 10.59
C TYR A 109 -2.71 -10.63 11.84
N ASN A 110 -1.38 -10.76 11.85
CA ASN A 110 -0.66 -11.47 12.93
C ASN A 110 0.11 -10.53 13.87
N PHE A 111 -0.05 -9.24 13.66
CA PHE A 111 0.64 -8.23 14.49
C PHE A 111 0.01 -8.10 15.88
#